data_721af2926f209478e28eb6c080eedd6b
#
_entry.id   721af2926f209478e28eb6c080eedd6b
#
_cell.length_a   1.000
_cell.length_b   1.000
_cell.length_c   1.000
_cell.angle_alpha   90.00
_cell.angle_beta   90.00
_cell.angle_gamma   90.00
#
_symmetry.space_group_name_H-M   'P 1'
#
loop_
_entity.id
_entity.type
_entity.pdbx_description
1 polymer ?
#
loop_
_entity_poly.entity_id
_entity_poly.type
_entity_poly.pdbx_seq_one_letter_code
_entity_poly.pdbx_strand_id
1 'polypeptide(L)'
;MLIIVSFRGSTTIDAWITNFEFDTTDTDICSGCTAHHGFWNSWVDARDRVTPAVKQASTTYPNYKISVVGHSLGGAIASLAAASLRNSGFAVALYNFGSPRIGGSKISTYITNQPGGNFRVTHRNDPVPKLPLLTMGYVHISPEYYIDNKNKQDVNAGDIQVYQGAVNLFKGNQAWLLIDVEAHRWYFGSMYTCDVKSKKRGMLKIRGVEGDVEILARF
;
A
#
# COMPACT_ATOMS: atom_id res chain seq x y z
N MET A 1 2.54 -14.62 -15.23
CA MET A 1 2.91 -15.00 -13.86
C MET A 1 3.48 -13.77 -13.14
N LEU A 2 3.56 -13.76 -11.78
CA LEU A 2 3.91 -12.59 -10.98
C LEU A 2 5.02 -12.92 -9.99
N ILE A 3 5.91 -11.96 -9.77
CA ILE A 3 6.75 -11.85 -8.58
C ILE A 3 6.02 -10.89 -7.65
N ILE A 4 5.67 -11.31 -6.44
CA ILE A 4 4.91 -10.49 -5.50
C ILE A 4 5.80 -10.15 -4.31
N VAL A 5 5.94 -8.86 -4.02
CA VAL A 5 6.56 -8.34 -2.79
C VAL A 5 5.44 -7.79 -1.91
N SER A 6 5.21 -8.40 -0.76
CA SER A 6 4.11 -8.02 0.14
C SER A 6 4.64 -7.45 1.45
N PHE A 7 4.10 -6.31 1.85
CA PHE A 7 4.37 -5.67 3.13
C PHE A 7 3.16 -5.79 4.05
N ARG A 8 3.40 -6.33 5.24
CA ARG A 8 2.36 -6.49 6.26
C ARG A 8 2.00 -5.13 6.90
N GLY A 9 0.72 -4.92 7.18
CA GLY A 9 0.25 -3.81 8.01
C GLY A 9 0.41 -4.07 9.51
N SER A 10 0.04 -3.07 10.34
CA SER A 10 0.02 -3.19 11.79
C SER A 10 -1.07 -4.18 12.25
N THR A 11 -0.78 -4.95 13.31
CA THR A 11 -1.77 -5.83 13.96
C THR A 11 -2.69 -5.10 14.93
N THR A 12 -2.29 -3.91 15.38
CA THR A 12 -2.99 -3.09 16.38
C THR A 12 -3.35 -1.74 15.78
N ILE A 13 -4.28 -1.76 14.81
CA ILE A 13 -4.64 -0.55 14.03
C ILE A 13 -5.17 0.58 14.91
N ASP A 14 -5.97 0.28 15.93
CA ASP A 14 -6.54 1.31 16.80
C ASP A 14 -5.46 2.03 17.62
N ALA A 15 -4.49 1.28 18.16
CA ALA A 15 -3.35 1.85 18.87
C ALA A 15 -2.42 2.62 17.90
N TRP A 16 -2.27 2.13 16.67
CA TRP A 16 -1.47 2.80 15.65
C TRP A 16 -2.08 4.16 15.25
N ILE A 17 -3.39 4.24 15.01
CA ILE A 17 -4.08 5.50 14.69
C ILE A 17 -3.93 6.51 15.84
N THR A 18 -4.02 6.05 17.10
CA THR A 18 -3.95 6.91 18.29
C THR A 18 -2.55 7.47 18.52
N ASN A 19 -1.50 6.69 18.24
CA ASN A 19 -0.10 7.05 18.53
C ASN A 19 0.68 7.42 17.25
N PHE A 20 -0.02 7.90 16.23
CA PHE A 20 0.59 8.22 14.94
C PHE A 20 1.45 9.48 15.03
N GLU A 21 2.75 9.34 14.84
CA GLU A 21 3.69 10.46 14.67
C GLU A 21 3.62 10.99 13.24
N PHE A 22 3.93 12.28 13.04
CA PHE A 22 3.75 12.95 11.75
C PHE A 22 5.04 13.51 11.17
N ASP A 23 6.17 13.23 11.79
CA ASP A 23 7.47 13.73 11.36
C ASP A 23 7.87 13.17 9.99
N THR A 24 8.53 14.01 9.21
CA THR A 24 9.10 13.63 7.91
C THR A 24 10.61 13.56 7.97
N THR A 25 11.18 12.77 7.08
CA THR A 25 12.63 12.68 6.86
C THR A 25 12.95 12.74 5.36
N ASP A 26 14.17 13.16 5.05
CA ASP A 26 14.68 13.14 3.67
C ASP A 26 14.76 11.70 3.15
N THR A 27 14.54 11.54 1.85
CA THR A 27 14.63 10.26 1.17
C THR A 27 15.54 10.33 -0.05
N ASP A 28 16.06 9.19 -0.46
CA ASP A 28 16.82 9.05 -1.71
C ASP A 28 15.93 8.76 -2.95
N ILE A 29 14.60 8.78 -2.79
CA ILE A 29 13.65 8.50 -3.88
C ILE A 29 13.74 9.57 -4.96
N CYS A 30 13.76 10.84 -4.58
CA CYS A 30 14.00 11.94 -5.50
C CYS A 30 14.62 13.14 -4.76
N SER A 31 15.29 14.02 -5.52
CA SER A 31 15.97 15.20 -4.93
C SER A 31 14.99 16.06 -4.13
N GLY A 32 15.26 16.24 -2.82
CA GLY A 32 14.44 16.98 -1.88
C GLY A 32 13.04 16.38 -1.65
N CYS A 33 12.88 15.09 -1.85
CA CYS A 33 11.70 14.35 -1.45
C CYS A 33 11.79 13.98 0.02
N THR A 34 10.73 14.28 0.77
CA THR A 34 10.57 13.84 2.16
C THR A 34 9.40 12.88 2.28
N ALA A 35 9.52 11.90 3.15
CA ALA A 35 8.47 10.95 3.51
C ALA A 35 8.28 10.90 5.02
N HIS A 36 7.16 10.36 5.46
CA HIS A 36 6.91 10.03 6.87
C HIS A 36 8.06 9.19 7.42
N HIS A 37 8.66 9.66 8.52
CA HIS A 37 9.87 9.08 9.10
C HIS A 37 9.75 7.58 9.37
N GLY A 38 8.69 7.14 10.06
CA GLY A 38 8.51 5.72 10.39
C GLY A 38 8.31 4.83 9.17
N PHE A 39 7.63 5.30 8.12
CA PHE A 39 7.45 4.51 6.89
C PHE A 39 8.75 4.38 6.11
N TRP A 40 9.50 5.48 6.04
CA TRP A 40 10.79 5.50 5.37
C TRP A 40 11.80 4.58 6.04
N ASN A 41 11.94 4.66 7.37
CA ASN A 41 12.83 3.78 8.12
C ASN A 41 12.46 2.31 7.96
N SER A 42 11.16 1.98 8.01
CA SER A 42 10.69 0.60 7.78
C SER A 42 11.06 0.08 6.38
N TRP A 43 11.04 0.95 5.36
CA TRP A 43 11.52 0.58 4.03
C TRP A 43 13.05 0.42 4.01
N VAL A 44 13.80 1.35 4.58
CA VAL A 44 15.27 1.30 4.62
C VAL A 44 15.74 0.01 5.30
N ASP A 45 15.15 -0.38 6.42
CA ASP A 45 15.46 -1.63 7.13
C ASP A 45 15.18 -2.90 6.28
N ALA A 46 14.20 -2.83 5.39
CA ALA A 46 13.84 -3.94 4.51
C ALA A 46 14.65 -3.97 3.21
N ARG A 47 15.06 -2.81 2.72
CA ARG A 47 15.56 -2.58 1.36
C ARG A 47 16.74 -3.48 0.99
N ASP A 48 17.69 -3.64 1.90
CA ASP A 48 18.92 -4.41 1.65
C ASP A 48 18.69 -5.91 1.49
N ARG A 49 17.52 -6.39 1.90
CA ARG A 49 17.07 -7.77 1.68
C ARG A 49 16.12 -7.89 0.50
N VAL A 50 15.20 -6.96 0.38
CA VAL A 50 14.15 -6.99 -0.67
C VAL A 50 14.73 -6.75 -2.05
N THR A 51 15.59 -5.74 -2.22
CA THR A 51 16.12 -5.37 -3.54
C THR A 51 16.95 -6.50 -4.18
N PRO A 52 17.90 -7.15 -3.49
CA PRO A 52 18.62 -8.30 -4.05
C PRO A 52 17.70 -9.49 -4.34
N ALA A 53 16.71 -9.75 -3.50
CA ALA A 53 15.76 -10.84 -3.70
C ALA A 53 14.89 -10.62 -4.95
N VAL A 54 14.42 -9.39 -5.18
CA VAL A 54 13.69 -9.01 -6.41
C VAL A 54 14.59 -9.17 -7.63
N LYS A 55 15.84 -8.74 -7.55
CA LYS A 55 16.82 -8.90 -8.63
C LYS A 55 17.04 -10.38 -8.98
N GLN A 56 17.25 -11.22 -7.97
CA GLN A 56 17.42 -12.66 -8.17
C GLN A 56 16.19 -13.29 -8.81
N ALA A 57 14.99 -12.98 -8.28
CA ALA A 57 13.73 -13.50 -8.82
C ALA A 57 13.51 -13.06 -10.28
N SER A 58 13.78 -11.78 -10.59
CA SER A 58 13.67 -11.26 -11.97
C SER A 58 14.64 -11.91 -12.94
N THR A 59 15.85 -12.26 -12.49
CA THR A 59 16.83 -12.98 -13.29
C THR A 59 16.38 -14.42 -13.54
N THR A 60 15.83 -15.06 -12.52
CA THR A 60 15.34 -16.45 -12.62
C THR A 60 14.06 -16.55 -13.46
N TYR A 61 13.20 -15.54 -13.36
CA TYR A 61 11.89 -15.49 -14.03
C TYR A 61 11.73 -14.21 -14.87
N PRO A 62 12.45 -14.04 -15.99
CA PRO A 62 12.53 -12.77 -16.72
C PRO A 62 11.21 -12.32 -17.34
N ASN A 63 10.26 -13.24 -17.54
CA ASN A 63 8.94 -12.96 -18.12
C ASN A 63 7.85 -12.67 -17.05
N TYR A 64 8.20 -12.71 -15.75
CA TYR A 64 7.24 -12.43 -14.70
C TYR A 64 7.17 -10.92 -14.45
N LYS A 65 5.94 -10.43 -14.23
CA LYS A 65 5.71 -9.04 -13.82
C LYS A 65 5.93 -8.91 -12.31
N ILE A 66 6.49 -7.79 -11.89
CA ILE A 66 6.71 -7.51 -10.47
C ILE A 66 5.54 -6.68 -9.95
N SER A 67 4.95 -7.11 -8.85
CA SER A 67 3.92 -6.37 -8.11
C SER A 67 4.36 -6.18 -6.67
N VAL A 68 4.26 -4.94 -6.17
CA VAL A 68 4.47 -4.60 -4.76
C VAL A 68 3.11 -4.32 -4.13
N VAL A 69 2.81 -4.98 -3.03
CA VAL A 69 1.47 -5.00 -2.43
C VAL A 69 1.54 -4.68 -0.94
N GLY A 70 0.54 -3.96 -0.41
CA GLY A 70 0.43 -3.75 1.02
C GLY A 70 -0.91 -3.17 1.44
N HIS A 71 -1.30 -3.45 2.68
CA HIS A 71 -2.49 -2.90 3.32
C HIS A 71 -2.08 -2.03 4.51
N SER A 72 -2.81 -0.94 4.78
CA SER A 72 -2.56 -0.08 5.94
C SER A 72 -1.12 0.47 5.95
N LEU A 73 -0.40 0.36 7.07
CA LEU A 73 1.03 0.64 7.19
C LEU A 73 1.85 -0.06 6.10
N GLY A 74 1.55 -1.34 5.80
CA GLY A 74 2.22 -2.06 4.73
C GLY A 74 2.00 -1.44 3.35
N GLY A 75 0.85 -0.77 3.12
CA GLY A 75 0.57 -0.01 1.90
C GLY A 75 1.45 1.24 1.75
N ALA A 76 1.76 1.91 2.86
CA ALA A 76 2.70 3.02 2.88
C ALA A 76 4.13 2.56 2.54
N ILE A 77 4.59 1.49 3.20
CA ILE A 77 5.92 0.90 2.94
C ILE A 77 5.99 0.38 1.50
N ALA A 78 4.94 -0.28 1.00
CA ALA A 78 4.84 -0.76 -0.38
C ALA A 78 4.99 0.39 -1.40
N SER A 79 4.44 1.56 -1.11
CA SER A 79 4.53 2.74 -1.99
C SER A 79 5.96 3.25 -2.11
N LEU A 80 6.70 3.31 -0.99
CA LEU A 80 8.11 3.70 -0.96
C LEU A 80 9.01 2.64 -1.62
N ALA A 81 8.73 1.36 -1.34
CA ALA A 81 9.43 0.23 -1.94
C ALA A 81 9.26 0.19 -3.47
N ALA A 82 8.03 0.38 -3.98
CA ALA A 82 7.77 0.42 -5.40
C ALA A 82 8.53 1.56 -6.08
N ALA A 83 8.56 2.75 -5.47
CA ALA A 83 9.30 3.89 -5.98
C ALA A 83 10.82 3.63 -6.05
N SER A 84 11.38 3.07 -4.99
CA SER A 84 12.80 2.73 -4.91
C SER A 84 13.21 1.63 -5.91
N LEU A 85 12.38 0.58 -6.05
CA LEU A 85 12.60 -0.48 -7.04
C LEU A 85 12.50 0.04 -8.48
N ARG A 86 11.57 0.95 -8.77
CA ARG A 86 11.47 1.62 -10.08
C ARG A 86 12.73 2.46 -10.38
N ASN A 87 13.25 3.18 -9.39
CA ASN A 87 14.52 3.91 -9.50
C ASN A 87 15.70 2.96 -9.77
N SER A 88 15.61 1.72 -9.30
CA SER A 88 16.60 0.67 -9.57
C SER A 88 16.40 -0.02 -10.94
N GLY A 89 15.48 0.45 -11.77
CA GLY A 89 15.24 -0.03 -13.14
C GLY A 89 14.24 -1.18 -13.27
N PHE A 90 13.55 -1.56 -12.18
CA PHE A 90 12.51 -2.61 -12.26
C PHE A 90 11.16 -2.04 -12.72
N ALA A 91 10.47 -2.75 -13.61
CA ALA A 91 9.09 -2.46 -13.99
C ALA A 91 8.15 -3.01 -12.91
N VAL A 92 7.65 -2.13 -12.03
CA VAL A 92 6.88 -2.51 -10.84
C VAL A 92 5.48 -1.92 -10.87
N ALA A 93 4.45 -2.75 -10.68
CA ALA A 93 3.09 -2.30 -10.37
C ALA A 93 2.89 -2.20 -8.84
N LEU A 94 2.32 -1.09 -8.38
CA LEU A 94 2.01 -0.87 -6.97
C LEU A 94 0.52 -1.09 -6.72
N TYR A 95 0.19 -1.95 -5.76
CA TYR A 95 -1.16 -2.13 -5.23
C TYR A 95 -1.14 -1.85 -3.74
N ASN A 96 -1.74 -0.75 -3.31
CA ASN A 96 -1.92 -0.48 -1.89
C ASN A 96 -3.41 -0.36 -1.52
N PHE A 97 -3.77 -0.86 -0.36
CA PHE A 97 -5.13 -0.91 0.15
C PHE A 97 -5.18 -0.18 1.49
N GLY A 98 -6.06 0.80 1.63
CA GLY A 98 -6.18 1.57 2.88
C GLY A 98 -4.87 2.23 3.34
N SER A 99 -3.99 2.58 2.42
CA SER A 99 -2.71 3.18 2.75
C SER A 99 -2.89 4.61 3.27
N PRO A 100 -2.19 5.01 4.33
CA PRO A 100 -2.08 6.41 4.71
C PRO A 100 -1.31 7.21 3.66
N ARG A 101 -1.32 8.55 3.77
CA ARG A 101 -0.46 9.43 3.00
C ARG A 101 0.99 9.24 3.43
N ILE A 102 1.89 9.17 2.46
CA ILE A 102 3.30 8.83 2.71
C ILE A 102 4.21 10.06 2.84
N GLY A 103 3.77 11.22 2.38
CA GLY A 103 4.55 12.45 2.40
C GLY A 103 3.86 13.60 1.68
N GLY A 104 4.60 14.66 1.42
CA GLY A 104 4.12 15.87 0.76
C GLY A 104 3.97 15.75 -0.76
N SER A 105 3.61 16.87 -1.40
CA SER A 105 3.32 16.92 -2.83
C SER A 105 4.48 16.43 -3.71
N LYS A 106 5.72 16.70 -3.31
CA LYS A 106 6.89 16.40 -4.13
C LYS A 106 7.07 14.89 -4.34
N ILE A 107 7.10 14.11 -3.25
CA ILE A 107 7.25 12.66 -3.33
C ILE A 107 6.00 12.01 -3.93
N SER A 108 4.81 12.50 -3.59
CA SER A 108 3.55 11.95 -4.10
C SER A 108 3.41 12.15 -5.61
N THR A 109 3.77 13.33 -6.12
CA THR A 109 3.81 13.61 -7.56
C THR A 109 4.87 12.76 -8.27
N TYR A 110 6.06 12.64 -7.67
CA TYR A 110 7.12 11.81 -8.24
C TYR A 110 6.65 10.37 -8.44
N ILE A 111 6.09 9.74 -7.40
CA ILE A 111 5.60 8.35 -7.47
C ILE A 111 4.40 8.23 -8.43
N THR A 112 3.50 9.21 -8.42
CA THR A 112 2.36 9.25 -9.36
C THR A 112 2.82 9.16 -10.81
N ASN A 113 3.89 9.85 -11.15
CA ASN A 113 4.40 9.97 -12.53
C ASN A 113 5.37 8.84 -12.91
N GLN A 114 5.81 8.00 -11.97
CA GLN A 114 6.65 6.85 -12.30
C GLN A 114 5.87 5.81 -13.16
N PRO A 115 6.55 5.14 -14.12
CA PRO A 115 5.93 4.07 -14.90
C PRO A 115 5.63 2.83 -14.03
N GLY A 116 4.74 1.95 -14.51
CA GLY A 116 4.42 0.67 -13.87
C GLY A 116 3.03 0.61 -13.25
N GLY A 117 2.37 1.74 -13.05
CA GLY A 117 1.00 1.83 -12.53
C GLY A 117 0.92 1.89 -11.00
N ASN A 118 0.03 2.75 -10.52
CA ASN A 118 -0.29 2.90 -9.10
C ASN A 118 -1.77 2.60 -8.89
N PHE A 119 -2.07 1.57 -8.12
CA PHE A 119 -3.42 1.15 -7.78
C PHE A 119 -3.64 1.40 -6.29
N ARG A 120 -3.96 2.66 -5.95
CA ARG A 120 -4.27 3.07 -4.57
C ARG A 120 -5.75 2.85 -4.32
N VAL A 121 -6.07 1.76 -3.62
CA VAL A 121 -7.44 1.38 -3.33
C VAL A 121 -7.85 1.91 -1.96
N THR A 122 -9.03 2.55 -1.90
CA THR A 122 -9.66 3.03 -0.68
C THR A 122 -11.08 2.48 -0.57
N HIS A 123 -11.59 2.37 0.64
CA HIS A 123 -12.93 1.86 0.87
C HIS A 123 -13.72 2.82 1.76
N ARG A 124 -14.85 3.29 1.24
CA ARG A 124 -15.81 4.15 1.95
C ARG A 124 -15.14 5.17 2.88
N ASN A 125 -15.54 5.14 4.14
CA ASN A 125 -15.12 6.03 5.22
C ASN A 125 -13.99 5.46 6.10
N ASP A 126 -13.12 4.60 5.53
CA ASP A 126 -11.88 4.15 6.16
C ASP A 126 -11.08 5.35 6.69
N PRO A 127 -10.74 5.42 8.00
CA PRO A 127 -10.00 6.54 8.57
C PRO A 127 -8.53 6.61 8.13
N VAL A 128 -7.90 5.47 7.81
CA VAL A 128 -6.44 5.41 7.61
C VAL A 128 -5.97 6.20 6.39
N PRO A 129 -6.62 6.17 5.21
CA PRO A 129 -6.23 7.02 4.10
C PRO A 129 -6.37 8.52 4.38
N LYS A 130 -7.07 8.91 5.42
CA LYS A 130 -7.20 10.33 5.82
C LYS A 130 -6.00 10.84 6.62
N LEU A 131 -5.11 9.94 7.07
CA LEU A 131 -3.93 10.25 7.87
C LEU A 131 -2.64 10.18 7.03
N PRO A 132 -1.61 10.95 7.37
CA PRO A 132 -1.67 12.23 8.11
C PRO A 132 -2.55 13.26 7.41
N LEU A 133 -2.97 14.32 8.12
CA LEU A 133 -3.92 15.30 7.58
C LEU A 133 -3.33 16.13 6.43
N LEU A 134 -4.19 16.57 5.52
CA LEU A 134 -3.82 17.51 4.44
C LEU A 134 -3.24 18.83 4.98
N THR A 135 -3.76 19.30 6.13
CA THR A 135 -3.27 20.51 6.82
C THR A 135 -1.84 20.39 7.33
N MET A 136 -1.31 19.17 7.42
CA MET A 136 0.09 18.88 7.76
C MET A 136 0.99 18.79 6.51
N GLY A 137 0.47 19.16 5.33
CA GLY A 137 1.21 19.13 4.07
C GLY A 137 1.29 17.76 3.38
N TYR A 138 0.64 16.73 3.93
CA TYR A 138 0.62 15.40 3.32
C TYR A 138 -0.44 15.30 2.23
N VAL A 139 -0.10 14.68 1.11
CA VAL A 139 -1.03 14.40 0.00
C VAL A 139 -0.86 12.97 -0.50
N HIS A 140 -1.86 12.48 -1.22
CA HIS A 140 -1.82 11.12 -1.75
C HIS A 140 -1.09 11.03 -3.11
N ILE A 141 -0.62 9.81 -3.41
CA ILE A 141 -0.35 9.40 -4.78
C ILE A 141 -1.67 9.20 -5.53
N SER A 142 -1.65 9.35 -6.86
CA SER A 142 -2.81 9.23 -7.74
C SER A 142 -2.62 8.04 -8.70
N PRO A 143 -3.72 7.47 -9.23
CA PRO A 143 -5.13 7.73 -8.92
C PRO A 143 -5.62 7.02 -7.65
N GLU A 144 -6.83 7.38 -7.21
CA GLU A 144 -7.61 6.65 -6.22
C GLU A 144 -8.60 5.71 -6.90
N TYR A 145 -8.59 4.44 -6.50
CA TYR A 145 -9.61 3.44 -6.82
C TYR A 145 -10.50 3.29 -5.60
N TYR A 146 -11.64 3.98 -5.61
CA TYR A 146 -12.55 4.06 -4.47
C TYR A 146 -13.63 3.00 -4.55
N ILE A 147 -13.75 2.17 -3.52
CA ILE A 147 -14.80 1.17 -3.35
C ILE A 147 -15.95 1.80 -2.56
N ASP A 148 -17.18 1.82 -3.11
CA ASP A 148 -18.35 2.46 -2.50
C ASP A 148 -19.36 1.49 -1.91
N ASN A 149 -19.20 0.17 -2.00
CA ASN A 149 -20.10 -0.78 -1.37
C ASN A 149 -19.91 -0.88 0.16
N LYS A 150 -20.88 -1.47 0.86
CA LYS A 150 -20.84 -1.60 2.33
C LYS A 150 -19.80 -2.65 2.75
N ASN A 151 -19.36 -2.56 4.02
CA ASN A 151 -18.51 -3.58 4.63
C ASN A 151 -19.12 -4.97 4.50
N LYS A 152 -18.29 -5.99 4.29
CA LYS A 152 -18.67 -7.41 4.19
C LYS A 152 -19.54 -7.73 2.97
N GLN A 153 -19.57 -6.89 1.97
CA GLN A 153 -20.17 -7.16 0.67
C GLN A 153 -19.09 -7.45 -0.38
N ASP A 154 -19.40 -8.32 -1.32
CA ASP A 154 -18.51 -8.58 -2.45
C ASP A 154 -18.35 -7.33 -3.29
N VAL A 155 -17.13 -7.12 -3.78
CA VAL A 155 -16.77 -5.96 -4.62
C VAL A 155 -16.76 -6.38 -6.08
N ASN A 156 -17.61 -5.74 -6.87
CA ASN A 156 -17.65 -5.90 -8.31
C ASN A 156 -16.99 -4.69 -9.01
N ALA A 157 -16.69 -4.83 -10.28
CA ALA A 157 -16.05 -3.74 -11.04
C ALA A 157 -16.88 -2.44 -11.04
N GLY A 158 -18.22 -2.54 -11.00
CA GLY A 158 -19.12 -1.38 -10.94
C GLY A 158 -19.11 -0.63 -9.60
N ASP A 159 -18.60 -1.25 -8.55
CA ASP A 159 -18.50 -0.64 -7.21
C ASP A 159 -17.23 0.23 -7.07
N ILE A 160 -16.36 0.23 -8.09
CA ILE A 160 -15.07 0.93 -8.06
C ILE A 160 -15.15 2.20 -8.91
N GLN A 161 -14.93 3.34 -8.27
CA GLN A 161 -14.83 4.64 -8.92
C GLN A 161 -13.38 5.09 -8.95
N VAL A 162 -12.92 5.66 -10.08
CA VAL A 162 -11.54 6.09 -10.24
C VAL A 162 -11.46 7.61 -10.21
N TYR A 163 -10.69 8.15 -9.29
CA TYR A 163 -10.49 9.59 -9.15
C TYR A 163 -9.03 9.97 -9.38
N GLN A 164 -8.82 10.89 -10.30
CA GLN A 164 -7.51 11.49 -10.58
C GLN A 164 -7.22 12.65 -9.62
N GLY A 165 -5.93 12.85 -9.33
CA GLY A 165 -5.44 13.92 -8.48
C GLY A 165 -5.07 13.48 -7.06
N ALA A 166 -4.16 14.25 -6.47
CA ALA A 166 -3.62 13.96 -5.13
C ALA A 166 -4.55 14.39 -3.99
N VAL A 167 -5.50 15.29 -4.28
CA VAL A 167 -6.46 15.86 -3.32
C VAL A 167 -7.85 15.88 -3.93
N ASN A 168 -8.78 15.16 -3.34
CA ASN A 168 -10.19 15.07 -3.76
C ASN A 168 -11.10 15.27 -2.54
N LEU A 169 -11.31 16.52 -2.13
CA LEU A 169 -12.05 16.84 -0.88
C LEU A 169 -13.51 16.38 -0.88
N PHE A 170 -14.14 16.30 -2.04
CA PHE A 170 -15.57 16.04 -2.20
C PHE A 170 -15.87 14.69 -2.90
N LYS A 171 -14.86 13.88 -3.11
CA LYS A 171 -14.98 12.58 -3.81
C LYS A 171 -14.17 11.50 -3.07
N GLY A 172 -14.56 10.25 -3.31
CA GLY A 172 -13.87 9.10 -2.78
C GLY A 172 -13.85 9.04 -1.25
N ASN A 173 -12.80 8.46 -0.70
CA ASN A 173 -12.65 8.29 0.74
C ASN A 173 -12.62 9.63 1.51
N GLN A 174 -12.02 10.68 0.92
CA GLN A 174 -11.88 11.98 1.58
C GLN A 174 -13.22 12.72 1.80
N ALA A 175 -14.25 12.43 1.01
CA ALA A 175 -15.55 13.09 1.12
C ALA A 175 -16.34 12.73 2.39
N TRP A 176 -16.01 11.65 3.06
CA TRP A 176 -16.72 11.21 4.26
C TRP A 176 -16.33 12.04 5.48
N LEU A 177 -17.33 12.57 6.19
CA LEU A 177 -17.14 13.29 7.46
C LEU A 177 -17.04 12.31 8.65
N LEU A 178 -17.84 11.24 8.62
CA LEU A 178 -17.80 10.17 9.62
C LEU A 178 -16.79 9.11 9.20
N ILE A 179 -16.16 8.48 10.17
CA ILE A 179 -15.18 7.41 9.95
C ILE A 179 -15.70 6.09 10.47
N ASP A 180 -15.24 4.98 9.87
CA ASP A 180 -15.55 3.62 10.28
C ASP A 180 -14.28 2.74 10.17
N VAL A 181 -13.78 2.29 11.31
CA VAL A 181 -12.59 1.41 11.37
C VAL A 181 -12.86 0.05 10.73
N GLU A 182 -14.11 -0.44 10.72
CA GLU A 182 -14.45 -1.67 10.04
C GLU A 182 -14.30 -1.55 8.52
N ALA A 183 -14.46 -0.35 7.94
CA ALA A 183 -14.16 -0.11 6.53
C ALA A 183 -12.68 -0.36 6.19
N HIS A 184 -11.77 -0.08 7.16
CA HIS A 184 -10.35 -0.39 7.02
C HIS A 184 -10.05 -1.90 7.01
N ARG A 185 -10.91 -2.68 7.64
CA ARG A 185 -10.76 -4.13 7.78
C ARG A 185 -11.38 -4.91 6.62
N TRP A 186 -12.03 -4.24 5.69
CA TRP A 186 -12.70 -4.86 4.56
C TRP A 186 -12.39 -4.13 3.24
N TYR A 187 -11.89 -4.90 2.27
CA TYR A 187 -11.66 -4.42 0.90
C TYR A 187 -12.31 -5.39 -0.10
N PHE A 188 -11.55 -6.21 -0.80
CA PHE A 188 -12.09 -7.32 -1.61
C PHE A 188 -12.40 -8.57 -0.77
N GLY A 189 -12.27 -8.46 0.53
CA GLY A 189 -12.49 -9.48 1.54
C GLY A 189 -11.99 -8.99 2.88
N SER A 190 -12.06 -9.84 3.92
CA SER A 190 -11.51 -9.52 5.23
C SER A 190 -9.99 -9.44 5.19
N MET A 191 -9.42 -8.31 5.62
CA MET A 191 -7.97 -8.10 5.72
C MET A 191 -7.36 -8.76 6.97
N TYR A 192 -8.18 -9.36 7.84
CA TYR A 192 -7.76 -9.99 9.11
C TYR A 192 -7.87 -11.51 9.11
N THR A 193 -8.18 -12.14 8.00
CA THR A 193 -8.32 -13.61 7.89
C THR A 193 -7.04 -14.37 8.22
N CYS A 194 -5.89 -13.70 8.18
CA CYS A 194 -4.59 -14.26 8.54
C CYS A 194 -4.17 -13.95 9.98
N ASP A 195 -5.04 -13.35 10.81
CA ASP A 195 -4.70 -13.02 12.19
C ASP A 195 -4.61 -14.31 13.03
N VAL A 196 -3.49 -14.45 13.77
CA VAL A 196 -3.04 -15.68 14.43
C VAL A 196 -3.99 -16.15 15.55
N LYS A 197 -5.03 -15.40 15.86
CA LYS A 197 -6.05 -15.80 16.85
C LYS A 197 -7.05 -16.85 16.35
N SER A 198 -7.15 -17.14 15.08
CA SER A 198 -7.89 -18.29 14.59
C SER A 198 -7.01 -19.52 14.65
N LYS A 199 -7.03 -20.21 15.80
CA LYS A 199 -6.48 -21.56 16.00
C LYS A 199 -7.23 -22.64 15.18
N LYS A 200 -7.67 -22.34 13.99
CA LYS A 200 -8.07 -23.34 13.00
C LYS A 200 -7.17 -23.12 11.78
N ARG A 201 -6.18 -23.97 11.68
CA ARG A 201 -5.37 -24.20 10.50
C ARG A 201 -6.26 -24.53 9.30
N GLY A 202 -6.81 -23.50 8.69
CA GLY A 202 -7.18 -23.54 7.29
C GLY A 202 -5.97 -23.05 6.52
N MET A 203 -5.02 -23.95 6.27
CA MET A 203 -4.04 -23.69 5.22
C MET A 203 -4.85 -23.52 3.94
N LEU A 204 -4.97 -22.27 3.46
CA LEU A 204 -5.37 -22.03 2.08
C LEU A 204 -4.25 -22.64 1.23
N LYS A 205 -4.39 -23.90 0.85
CA LYS A 205 -3.62 -24.48 -0.23
C LYS A 205 -4.11 -23.77 -1.49
N ILE A 206 -3.49 -22.65 -1.82
CA ILE A 206 -3.45 -22.24 -3.22
C ILE A 206 -2.70 -23.38 -3.89
N ARG A 207 -3.39 -24.19 -4.66
CA ARG A 207 -2.74 -25.15 -5.55
C ARG A 207 -1.86 -24.33 -6.48
N GLY A 208 -0.57 -24.26 -6.16
CA GLY A 208 0.42 -23.67 -7.02
C GLY A 208 0.48 -24.48 -8.29
N VAL A 209 0.35 -23.79 -9.40
CA VAL A 209 1.01 -24.23 -10.63
C VAL A 209 2.50 -24.13 -10.32
N GLU A 210 3.28 -25.18 -10.56
CA GLU A 210 4.73 -25.21 -10.33
C GLU A 210 5.36 -23.91 -10.84
N GLY A 211 6.00 -23.14 -9.95
CA GLY A 211 6.80 -21.98 -10.31
C GLY A 211 6.47 -20.64 -9.64
N ASP A 212 5.55 -20.57 -8.69
CA ASP A 212 5.29 -19.31 -7.97
C ASP A 212 6.35 -19.10 -6.87
N VAL A 213 7.10 -17.98 -6.96
CA VAL A 213 8.01 -17.52 -5.90
C VAL A 213 7.31 -16.45 -5.09
N GLU A 214 7.05 -16.73 -3.84
CA GLU A 214 6.51 -15.78 -2.87
C GLU A 214 7.65 -15.26 -1.99
N ILE A 215 7.91 -13.94 -2.03
CA ILE A 215 8.86 -13.30 -1.13
C ILE A 215 8.06 -12.66 -0.01
N LEU A 216 8.02 -13.30 1.16
CA LEU A 216 7.40 -12.76 2.36
C LEU A 216 8.46 -12.04 3.20
N ALA A 217 8.36 -10.73 3.30
CA ALA A 217 9.08 -9.95 4.29
C ALA A 217 8.25 -9.92 5.60
N ARG A 218 8.73 -10.60 6.65
CA ARG A 218 8.20 -10.50 8.01
C ARG A 218 9.08 -9.52 8.79
N PHE A 219 8.47 -8.52 9.39
CA PHE A 219 9.07 -7.58 10.31
C PHE A 219 8.41 -7.72 11.69
#